data_a508cdcede867a836925de6480912b54
#
_entry.id   a508cdcede867a836925de6480912b54
#
_cell.length_a   1.000
_cell.length_b   1.000
_cell.length_c   1.000
_cell.angle_alpha   90.00
_cell.angle_beta   90.00
_cell.angle_gamma   90.00
#
_symmetry.space_group_name_H-M   'P 1'
#
loop_
_entity.id
_entity.type
_entity.pdbx_description
1 polymer ?
#
loop_
_entity_poly.entity_id
_entity_poly.type
_entity_poly.pdbx_seq_one_letter_code
_entity_poly.pdbx_strand_id
1 'polypeptide(L)'
;MRGGRAGQAPVRRREFHYGSWEFTAASDLARRLPYSPGNWALIRSVVRDPALIRVLVAIRRLPVVDLRVRRADIDAWSGAGPVRHGRLAQAVLDLPAAEDHYLAGRPKQALRTNLRHARDLGVTSDRVPTYEAWYEAASVIFQVRGDRHAAGREMDKPEPGQHVAYYVARDARGTPLAFAGIALFGQFAVLFTMLSHLDRHPSASWARYQLHTFLALDLGRTGVRHLLVGPALRETPGNQYFQHLLGYRVRNLHIEVTKSGTA
;
A
#
# COMPACT_ATOMS: atom_id res chain seq x y z
N MET A 1 -48.90 0.37 32.33
CA MET A 1 -47.69 1.20 32.27
C MET A 1 -46.57 0.38 31.57
N ARG A 2 -46.30 0.67 30.31
CA ARG A 2 -45.21 0.01 29.54
C ARG A 2 -44.02 0.95 29.49
N GLY A 3 -42.95 0.63 30.23
CA GLY A 3 -41.73 1.38 30.23
C GLY A 3 -40.98 1.22 28.88
N GLY A 4 -40.94 2.30 28.12
CA GLY A 4 -40.13 2.37 26.90
C GLY A 4 -38.64 2.29 27.23
N ARG A 5 -37.95 1.28 26.73
CA ARG A 5 -36.50 1.23 26.71
C ARG A 5 -36.00 2.32 25.75
N ALA A 6 -35.40 3.36 26.31
CA ALA A 6 -34.65 4.34 25.55
C ALA A 6 -33.56 3.62 24.77
N GLY A 7 -33.65 3.66 23.43
CA GLY A 7 -32.65 3.12 22.53
C GLY A 7 -31.34 3.87 22.75
N GLN A 8 -30.29 3.19 23.24
CA GLN A 8 -28.94 3.73 23.25
C GLN A 8 -28.53 3.99 21.80
N ALA A 9 -28.27 5.27 21.50
CA ALA A 9 -27.71 5.66 20.22
C ALA A 9 -26.40 4.86 19.97
N PRO A 10 -26.19 4.35 18.76
CA PRO A 10 -24.97 3.61 18.46
C PRO A 10 -23.78 4.51 18.73
N VAL A 11 -22.92 4.09 19.66
CA VAL A 11 -21.61 4.72 19.88
C VAL A 11 -20.88 4.70 18.55
N ARG A 12 -20.78 5.85 17.89
CA ARG A 12 -19.96 6.01 16.67
C ARG A 12 -18.55 5.59 17.06
N ARG A 13 -18.12 4.39 16.65
CA ARG A 13 -16.73 3.95 16.75
C ARG A 13 -15.91 4.96 15.96
N ARG A 14 -15.08 5.73 16.65
CA ARG A 14 -14.09 6.58 15.98
C ARG A 14 -13.21 5.65 15.17
N GLU A 15 -13.30 5.76 13.85
CA GLU A 15 -12.50 4.94 12.96
C GLU A 15 -11.06 5.42 13.03
N PHE A 16 -10.14 4.49 13.25
CA PHE A 16 -8.70 4.72 13.14
C PHE A 16 -8.38 4.89 11.66
N HIS A 17 -8.19 6.12 11.22
CA HIS A 17 -7.94 6.44 9.82
C HIS A 17 -6.78 7.43 9.69
N TYR A 18 -6.23 7.55 8.50
CA TYR A 18 -5.19 8.53 8.19
C TYR A 18 -5.62 9.93 8.65
N GLY A 19 -4.72 10.61 9.38
CA GLY A 19 -4.98 11.94 9.90
C GLY A 19 -5.75 12.00 11.22
N SER A 20 -6.18 10.88 11.81
CA SER A 20 -6.66 10.88 13.19
C SER A 20 -5.49 11.10 14.16
N TRP A 21 -5.77 11.66 15.34
CA TRP A 21 -4.71 11.88 16.33
C TRP A 21 -4.09 10.56 16.80
N GLU A 22 -4.90 9.49 16.91
CA GLU A 22 -4.43 8.16 17.28
C GLU A 22 -3.47 7.59 16.22
N PHE A 23 -3.79 7.80 14.95
CA PHE A 23 -2.92 7.39 13.85
C PHE A 23 -1.61 8.18 13.87
N THR A 24 -1.67 9.49 14.06
CA THR A 24 -0.48 10.36 14.10
C THR A 24 0.43 9.97 15.25
N ALA A 25 -0.11 9.79 16.46
CA ALA A 25 0.65 9.35 17.63
C ALA A 25 1.28 7.97 17.45
N ALA A 26 0.52 7.01 16.88
CA ALA A 26 1.03 5.68 16.58
C ALA A 26 2.15 5.70 15.54
N SER A 27 2.01 6.53 14.51
CA SER A 27 2.97 6.69 13.44
C SER A 27 4.28 7.34 13.94
N ASP A 28 4.19 8.37 14.77
CA ASP A 28 5.36 9.03 15.37
C ASP A 28 6.13 8.05 16.26
N LEU A 29 5.42 7.25 17.05
CA LEU A 29 6.01 6.21 17.86
C LEU A 29 6.70 5.16 16.98
N ALA A 30 6.01 4.61 15.98
CA ALA A 30 6.53 3.57 15.11
C ALA A 30 7.80 4.00 14.37
N ARG A 31 7.90 5.28 13.98
CA ARG A 31 9.08 5.82 13.30
C ARG A 31 10.29 5.98 14.22
N ARG A 32 10.07 6.24 15.50
CA ARG A 32 11.15 6.39 16.51
C ARG A 32 11.74 5.06 16.96
N LEU A 33 11.06 3.95 16.68
CA LEU A 33 11.46 2.66 17.17
C LEU A 33 12.30 1.91 16.14
N PRO A 34 13.43 1.30 16.56
CA PRO A 34 14.18 0.42 15.69
C PRO A 34 13.32 -0.76 15.25
N TYR A 35 13.55 -1.23 14.04
CA TYR A 35 12.85 -2.39 13.49
C TYR A 35 13.40 -3.67 14.15
N SER A 36 12.83 -4.07 15.26
CA SER A 36 13.18 -5.35 15.92
C SER A 36 11.93 -5.99 16.49
N PRO A 37 11.59 -7.22 16.09
CA PRO A 37 10.43 -7.95 16.61
C PRO A 37 10.53 -8.35 18.10
N GLY A 38 11.69 -8.17 18.74
CA GLY A 38 11.94 -8.57 20.12
C GLY A 38 12.27 -7.45 21.10
N ASN A 39 11.95 -6.20 20.79
CA ASN A 39 12.39 -5.08 21.60
C ASN A 39 11.53 -4.89 22.87
N TRP A 40 11.88 -5.59 23.94
CA TRP A 40 11.25 -5.47 25.26
C TRP A 40 11.38 -4.08 25.89
N ALA A 41 12.38 -3.28 25.51
CA ALA A 41 12.51 -1.89 25.94
C ALA A 41 11.33 -1.04 25.44
N LEU A 42 10.85 -1.34 24.23
CA LEU A 42 9.65 -0.73 23.67
C LEU A 42 8.40 -1.08 24.49
N ILE A 43 8.19 -2.36 24.77
CA ILE A 43 7.04 -2.80 25.55
C ILE A 43 7.02 -2.12 26.92
N ARG A 44 8.17 -1.98 27.56
CA ARG A 44 8.29 -1.26 28.84
C ARG A 44 7.99 0.24 28.73
N SER A 45 8.44 0.90 27.67
CA SER A 45 8.13 2.33 27.46
C SER A 45 6.64 2.55 27.16
N VAL A 46 6.03 1.65 26.41
CA VAL A 46 4.59 1.69 26.09
C VAL A 46 3.75 1.47 27.36
N VAL A 47 4.13 0.52 28.21
CA VAL A 47 3.38 0.23 29.47
C VAL A 47 3.43 1.40 30.45
N ARG A 48 4.46 2.25 30.38
CA ARG A 48 4.58 3.43 31.23
C ARG A 48 3.82 4.66 30.76
N ASP A 49 3.38 4.69 29.49
CA ASP A 49 2.65 5.81 28.92
C ASP A 49 1.19 5.41 28.60
N PRO A 50 0.20 5.92 29.37
CA PRO A 50 -1.20 5.61 29.14
C PRO A 50 -1.70 6.01 27.73
N ALA A 51 -1.09 7.01 27.11
CA ALA A 51 -1.44 7.40 25.73
C ALA A 51 -1.04 6.32 24.73
N LEU A 52 0.13 5.70 24.92
CA LEU A 52 0.60 4.60 24.09
C LEU A 52 -0.24 3.33 24.26
N ILE A 53 -0.73 3.05 25.47
CA ILE A 53 -1.66 1.94 25.72
C ILE A 53 -2.94 2.15 24.92
N ARG A 54 -3.50 3.36 24.90
CA ARG A 54 -4.70 3.67 24.10
C ARG A 54 -4.45 3.45 22.61
N VAL A 55 -3.28 3.85 22.10
CA VAL A 55 -2.87 3.63 20.71
C VAL A 55 -2.79 2.14 20.39
N LEU A 56 -2.17 1.33 21.23
CA LEU A 56 -2.09 -0.13 21.04
C LEU A 56 -3.46 -0.79 21.04
N VAL A 57 -4.33 -0.36 21.97
CA VAL A 57 -5.72 -0.84 22.01
C VAL A 57 -6.47 -0.43 20.73
N ALA A 58 -6.26 0.78 20.23
CA ALA A 58 -6.85 1.24 18.98
C ALA A 58 -6.37 0.40 17.79
N ILE A 59 -5.05 0.13 17.69
CA ILE A 59 -4.47 -0.73 16.65
C ILE A 59 -5.07 -2.15 16.71
N ARG A 60 -5.21 -2.75 17.90
CA ARG A 60 -5.82 -4.08 18.03
C ARG A 60 -7.28 -4.15 17.63
N ARG A 61 -7.98 -3.02 17.66
CA ARG A 61 -9.40 -2.90 17.28
C ARG A 61 -9.62 -2.55 15.80
N LEU A 62 -8.55 -2.40 15.03
CA LEU A 62 -8.67 -2.19 13.59
C LEU A 62 -9.45 -3.32 12.93
N PRO A 63 -10.20 -3.03 11.88
CA PRO A 63 -10.81 -4.06 11.05
C PRO A 63 -9.77 -5.05 10.57
N VAL A 64 -10.12 -6.33 10.56
CA VAL A 64 -9.26 -7.41 10.10
C VAL A 64 -9.61 -7.75 8.66
N VAL A 65 -8.60 -7.99 7.84
CA VAL A 65 -8.74 -8.57 6.51
C VAL A 65 -8.21 -9.99 6.55
N ASP A 66 -9.06 -10.94 6.18
CA ASP A 66 -8.71 -12.35 6.06
C ASP A 66 -8.08 -12.61 4.69
N LEU A 67 -6.84 -13.05 4.69
CA LEU A 67 -6.07 -13.36 3.49
C LEU A 67 -5.74 -14.85 3.47
N ARG A 68 -5.99 -15.51 2.35
CA ARG A 68 -5.55 -16.90 2.13
C ARG A 68 -4.38 -16.93 1.18
N VAL A 69 -3.34 -17.65 1.57
CA VAL A 69 -2.08 -17.74 0.84
C VAL A 69 -1.62 -19.20 0.75
N ARG A 70 -1.18 -19.62 -0.40
CA ARG A 70 -0.56 -20.94 -0.55
C ARG A 70 0.84 -20.91 0.05
N ARG A 71 1.24 -22.00 0.69
CA ARG A 71 2.57 -22.16 1.27
C ARG A 71 3.68 -21.92 0.25
N ALA A 72 3.51 -22.44 -0.97
CA ALA A 72 4.48 -22.24 -2.05
C ALA A 72 4.67 -20.76 -2.44
N ASP A 73 3.61 -19.97 -2.40
CA ASP A 73 3.70 -18.53 -2.70
C ASP A 73 4.50 -17.79 -1.61
N ILE A 74 4.34 -18.20 -0.34
CA ILE A 74 5.12 -17.63 0.76
C ILE A 74 6.60 -18.02 0.64
N ASP A 75 6.87 -19.27 0.37
CA ASP A 75 8.23 -19.80 0.30
C ASP A 75 8.98 -19.17 -0.88
N ALA A 76 8.32 -18.94 -2.01
CA ALA A 76 8.87 -18.21 -3.15
C ALA A 76 9.24 -16.74 -2.80
N TRP A 77 8.55 -16.15 -1.83
CA TRP A 77 8.79 -14.76 -1.38
C TRP A 77 9.49 -14.67 -0.02
N SER A 78 10.41 -15.59 0.29
CA SER A 78 11.10 -15.68 1.58
C SER A 78 11.82 -14.40 2.04
N GLY A 79 12.04 -13.45 1.15
CA GLY A 79 12.72 -12.17 1.41
C GLY A 79 11.82 -10.94 1.50
N ALA A 80 10.64 -10.95 0.93
CA ALA A 80 9.86 -9.72 0.74
C ALA A 80 8.39 -9.87 1.16
N GLY A 81 7.86 -8.84 1.76
CA GLY A 81 6.44 -8.65 1.85
C GLY A 81 5.86 -8.60 3.27
N PRO A 82 4.59 -8.21 3.38
CA PRO A 82 3.88 -8.00 4.64
C PRO A 82 3.79 -9.24 5.51
N VAL A 83 4.00 -10.43 4.95
CA VAL A 83 4.08 -11.68 5.70
C VAL A 83 5.23 -11.64 6.73
N ARG A 84 6.34 -10.94 6.41
CA ARG A 84 7.47 -10.70 7.33
C ARG A 84 7.31 -9.43 8.19
N HIS A 85 6.62 -8.43 7.70
CA HIS A 85 6.55 -7.12 8.35
C HIS A 85 5.48 -6.98 9.43
N GLY A 86 4.85 -8.07 9.78
CA GLY A 86 3.82 -8.09 10.81
C GLY A 86 2.41 -7.91 10.22
N ARG A 87 1.44 -8.33 11.03
CA ARG A 87 0.02 -8.39 10.62
C ARG A 87 -0.78 -7.17 11.07
N LEU A 88 -0.13 -6.23 11.79
CA LEU A 88 -0.80 -5.10 12.41
C LEU A 88 -0.63 -3.82 11.60
N ALA A 89 -1.71 -3.05 11.53
CA ALA A 89 -1.75 -1.71 10.97
C ALA A 89 -1.15 -1.59 9.56
N GLN A 90 -1.56 -2.48 8.67
CA GLN A 90 -1.16 -2.47 7.26
C GLN A 90 -2.02 -1.49 6.45
N ALA A 91 -1.41 -0.85 5.45
CA ALA A 91 -2.14 -0.06 4.46
C ALA A 91 -2.75 -1.02 3.42
N VAL A 92 -4.08 -1.09 3.38
CA VAL A 92 -4.83 -1.99 2.52
C VAL A 92 -5.78 -1.18 1.64
N LEU A 93 -5.73 -1.41 0.35
CA LEU A 93 -6.69 -0.91 -0.63
C LEU A 93 -7.60 -2.07 -1.06
N ASP A 94 -8.90 -1.92 -0.86
CA ASP A 94 -9.88 -2.79 -1.51
C ASP A 94 -9.93 -2.44 -3.00
N LEU A 95 -9.57 -3.39 -3.85
CA LEU A 95 -9.44 -3.14 -5.27
C LEU A 95 -10.82 -3.00 -5.92
N PRO A 96 -11.00 -1.98 -6.76
CA PRO A 96 -12.26 -1.74 -7.42
C PRO A 96 -12.47 -2.73 -8.56
N ALA A 97 -13.72 -3.15 -8.75
CA ALA A 97 -14.10 -3.93 -9.92
C ALA A 97 -14.24 -3.04 -11.19
N ALA A 98 -14.52 -1.75 -11.00
CA ALA A 98 -14.72 -0.79 -12.09
C ALA A 98 -14.24 0.61 -11.70
N GLU A 99 -13.82 1.39 -12.71
CA GLU A 99 -13.28 2.74 -12.54
C GLU A 99 -14.29 3.70 -11.92
N ASP A 100 -15.53 3.67 -12.38
CA ASP A 100 -16.60 4.54 -11.89
C ASP A 100 -16.81 4.41 -10.40
N HIS A 101 -16.77 3.19 -9.88
CA HIS A 101 -16.86 2.93 -8.45
C HIS A 101 -15.61 3.43 -7.69
N TYR A 102 -14.42 3.26 -8.27
CA TYR A 102 -13.17 3.68 -7.64
C TYR A 102 -13.06 5.19 -7.50
N LEU A 103 -13.51 5.92 -8.51
CA LEU A 103 -13.43 7.37 -8.57
C LEU A 103 -14.68 8.09 -8.04
N ALA A 104 -15.68 7.35 -7.56
CA ALA A 104 -16.93 7.92 -7.10
C ALA A 104 -16.81 8.74 -5.81
N GLY A 105 -17.70 9.71 -5.68
CA GLY A 105 -17.92 10.45 -4.44
C GLY A 105 -16.94 11.59 -4.16
N ARG A 106 -17.30 12.39 -3.14
CA ARG A 106 -16.53 13.56 -2.70
C ARG A 106 -15.10 13.23 -2.22
N PRO A 107 -14.85 12.13 -1.49
CA PRO A 107 -13.50 11.80 -1.04
C PRO A 107 -12.48 11.60 -2.17
N LYS A 108 -12.95 11.29 -3.38
CA LYS A 108 -12.11 11.05 -4.56
C LYS A 108 -11.92 12.29 -5.46
N GLN A 109 -12.44 13.47 -5.05
CA GLN A 109 -12.33 14.69 -5.86
C GLN A 109 -10.88 15.07 -6.15
N ALA A 110 -10.00 15.06 -5.15
CA ALA A 110 -8.59 15.39 -5.34
C ALA A 110 -7.89 14.37 -6.25
N LEU A 111 -8.22 13.07 -6.13
CA LEU A 111 -7.68 12.04 -7.01
C LEU A 111 -8.11 12.30 -8.47
N ARG A 112 -9.41 12.56 -8.71
CA ARG A 112 -9.91 12.90 -10.07
C ARG A 112 -9.21 14.12 -10.68
N THR A 113 -8.93 15.14 -9.84
CA THR A 113 -8.18 16.32 -10.27
C THR A 113 -6.76 15.96 -10.69
N ASN A 114 -6.05 15.16 -9.89
CA ASN A 114 -4.69 14.70 -10.22
C ASN A 114 -4.67 13.84 -11.49
N LEU A 115 -5.66 12.96 -11.68
CA LEU A 115 -5.77 12.15 -12.90
C LEU A 115 -6.05 12.99 -14.13
N ARG A 116 -6.87 14.03 -14.02
CA ARG A 116 -7.10 14.98 -15.12
C ARG A 116 -5.81 15.68 -15.50
N HIS A 117 -5.06 16.21 -14.53
CA HIS A 117 -3.76 16.83 -14.83
C HIS A 117 -2.78 15.85 -15.48
N ALA A 118 -2.71 14.61 -15.01
CA ALA A 118 -1.89 13.58 -15.66
C ALA A 118 -2.29 13.39 -17.13
N ARG A 119 -3.59 13.29 -17.40
CA ARG A 119 -4.13 13.11 -18.75
C ARG A 119 -3.87 14.32 -19.64
N ASP A 120 -4.07 15.53 -19.12
CA ASP A 120 -3.83 16.77 -19.85
C ASP A 120 -2.35 16.93 -20.25
N LEU A 121 -1.45 16.34 -19.49
CA LEU A 121 0.00 16.29 -19.78
C LEU A 121 0.42 15.07 -20.61
N GLY A 122 -0.55 14.30 -21.11
CA GLY A 122 -0.29 13.12 -21.94
C GLY A 122 0.35 11.95 -21.19
N VAL A 123 0.20 11.88 -19.86
CA VAL A 123 0.71 10.74 -19.08
C VAL A 123 -0.14 9.50 -19.35
N THR A 124 0.51 8.42 -19.75
CA THR A 124 -0.08 7.10 -19.94
C THR A 124 0.50 6.10 -18.95
N SER A 125 -0.20 5.00 -18.71
CA SER A 125 0.29 3.90 -17.86
C SER A 125 -0.04 2.57 -18.50
N ASP A 126 0.89 1.64 -18.43
CA ASP A 126 0.76 0.31 -19.00
C ASP A 126 1.38 -0.75 -18.09
N ARG A 127 0.91 -1.98 -18.27
CA ARG A 127 1.53 -3.17 -17.73
C ARG A 127 2.58 -3.65 -18.71
N VAL A 128 3.83 -3.77 -18.25
CA VAL A 128 4.92 -4.27 -19.09
C VAL A 128 5.10 -5.79 -18.91
N PRO A 129 5.39 -6.52 -20.00
CA PRO A 129 5.33 -7.98 -19.98
C PRO A 129 6.49 -8.65 -19.24
N THR A 130 7.65 -8.01 -19.17
CA THR A 130 8.88 -8.63 -18.67
C THR A 130 9.57 -7.77 -17.61
N TYR A 131 10.38 -8.45 -16.78
CA TYR A 131 11.26 -7.80 -15.83
C TYR A 131 12.26 -6.86 -16.53
N GLU A 132 12.82 -7.28 -17.66
CA GLU A 132 13.82 -6.52 -18.41
C GLU A 132 13.25 -5.18 -18.90
N ALA A 133 12.06 -5.18 -19.50
CA ALA A 133 11.40 -3.96 -19.96
C ALA A 133 11.05 -3.02 -18.80
N TRP A 134 10.68 -3.57 -17.66
CA TRP A 134 10.42 -2.80 -16.45
C TRP A 134 11.70 -2.24 -15.84
N TYR A 135 12.78 -3.05 -15.77
CA TYR A 135 14.07 -2.64 -15.24
C TYR A 135 14.72 -1.53 -16.08
N GLU A 136 14.60 -1.60 -17.40
CA GLU A 136 15.01 -0.53 -18.30
C GLU A 136 14.34 0.80 -17.95
N ALA A 137 13.01 0.81 -17.82
CA ALA A 137 12.26 2.00 -17.42
C ALA A 137 12.63 2.49 -16.01
N ALA A 138 12.83 1.57 -15.06
CA ALA A 138 13.25 1.88 -13.70
C ALA A 138 14.66 2.51 -13.68
N SER A 139 15.57 2.02 -14.50
CA SER A 139 16.96 2.51 -14.62
C SER A 139 17.01 3.98 -15.03
N VAL A 140 16.16 4.42 -15.96
CA VAL A 140 16.02 5.83 -16.34
C VAL A 140 15.64 6.69 -15.14
N ILE A 141 14.68 6.23 -14.33
CA ILE A 141 14.23 6.94 -13.13
C ILE A 141 15.34 6.97 -12.06
N PHE A 142 16.07 5.87 -11.86
CA PHE A 142 17.20 5.83 -10.94
C PHE A 142 18.32 6.81 -11.32
N GLN A 143 18.68 6.88 -12.59
CA GLN A 143 19.71 7.81 -13.09
C GLN A 143 19.35 9.26 -12.76
N VAL A 144 18.08 9.65 -12.96
CA VAL A 144 17.64 11.02 -12.68
C VAL A 144 17.54 11.31 -11.18
N ARG A 145 17.22 10.31 -10.37
CA ARG A 145 17.18 10.46 -8.91
C ARG A 145 18.56 10.60 -8.26
N GLY A 146 19.61 10.33 -9.03
CA GLY A 146 20.97 10.20 -8.52
C GLY A 146 21.16 8.92 -7.73
N ASP A 147 22.37 8.39 -7.70
CA ASP A 147 22.75 7.05 -7.21
C ASP A 147 22.37 6.69 -5.77
N ARG A 148 21.80 7.60 -4.99
CA ARG A 148 21.45 7.33 -3.59
C ARG A 148 20.45 6.17 -3.42
N HIS A 149 19.74 5.77 -4.47
CA HIS A 149 18.80 4.65 -4.44
C HIS A 149 19.21 3.48 -5.34
N ALA A 150 20.09 3.70 -6.32
CA ALA A 150 20.58 2.65 -7.19
C ALA A 150 21.67 1.79 -6.52
N ALA A 151 22.51 2.39 -5.70
CA ALA A 151 23.71 1.76 -5.15
C ALA A 151 23.46 0.71 -4.04
N GLY A 152 22.24 0.40 -3.67
CA GLY A 152 21.97 -0.49 -2.53
C GLY A 152 20.82 -1.47 -2.69
N ARG A 153 20.10 -1.43 -3.79
CA ARG A 153 19.06 -2.41 -4.08
C ARG A 153 19.18 -2.84 -5.53
N GLU A 154 19.98 -3.86 -5.78
CA GLU A 154 19.66 -4.76 -6.87
C GLU A 154 18.19 -5.11 -6.69
N MET A 155 17.35 -4.61 -7.60
CA MET A 155 15.98 -5.11 -7.66
C MET A 155 16.12 -6.50 -8.26
N ASP A 156 16.25 -7.47 -7.36
CA ASP A 156 16.48 -8.85 -7.71
C ASP A 156 15.44 -9.28 -8.75
N LYS A 157 15.94 -9.90 -9.80
CA LYS A 157 15.06 -10.57 -10.76
C LYS A 157 14.23 -11.59 -10.00
N PRO A 158 12.91 -11.65 -10.25
CA PRO A 158 12.06 -12.61 -9.56
C PRO A 158 12.56 -14.02 -9.72
N GLU A 159 12.59 -14.74 -8.62
CA GLU A 159 12.90 -16.16 -8.60
C GLU A 159 11.82 -16.98 -9.32
N PRO A 160 12.17 -18.15 -9.88
CA PRO A 160 11.19 -19.07 -10.44
C PRO A 160 10.05 -19.36 -9.46
N GLY A 161 8.81 -19.24 -9.93
CA GLY A 161 7.61 -19.41 -9.09
C GLY A 161 7.09 -18.15 -8.40
N GLN A 162 7.82 -17.04 -8.47
CA GLN A 162 7.29 -15.75 -8.06
C GLN A 162 6.39 -15.16 -9.15
N HIS A 163 5.15 -14.86 -8.78
CA HIS A 163 4.22 -14.18 -9.68
C HIS A 163 4.32 -12.66 -9.46
N VAL A 164 4.81 -11.95 -10.48
CA VAL A 164 5.02 -10.50 -10.43
C VAL A 164 4.29 -9.82 -11.59
N ALA A 165 3.71 -8.67 -11.31
CA ALA A 165 3.19 -7.76 -12.33
C ALA A 165 3.99 -6.45 -12.29
N TYR A 166 4.34 -5.95 -13.46
CA TYR A 166 5.16 -4.77 -13.64
C TYR A 166 4.38 -3.67 -14.35
N TYR A 167 4.54 -2.43 -13.87
CA TYR A 167 3.82 -1.29 -14.40
C TYR A 167 4.74 -0.09 -14.56
N VAL A 168 4.50 0.70 -15.62
CA VAL A 168 5.25 1.91 -15.93
C VAL A 168 4.29 3.02 -16.35
N ALA A 169 4.52 4.24 -15.86
CA ALA A 169 3.89 5.45 -16.41
C ALA A 169 4.91 6.22 -17.23
N ARG A 170 4.46 6.76 -18.37
CA ARG A 170 5.28 7.48 -19.34
C ARG A 170 4.66 8.83 -19.69
N ASP A 171 5.48 9.79 -20.10
CA ASP A 171 5.00 11.03 -20.71
C ASP A 171 4.57 10.81 -22.17
N ALA A 172 4.10 11.87 -22.82
CA ALA A 172 3.69 11.87 -24.24
C ALA A 172 4.84 11.52 -25.22
N ARG A 173 6.11 11.58 -24.76
CA ARG A 173 7.30 11.22 -25.55
C ARG A 173 7.77 9.79 -25.28
N GLY A 174 7.06 9.07 -24.43
CA GLY A 174 7.44 7.71 -24.00
C GLY A 174 8.49 7.67 -22.88
N THR A 175 8.88 8.81 -22.29
CA THR A 175 9.86 8.85 -21.20
C THR A 175 9.26 8.27 -19.92
N PRO A 176 9.91 7.31 -19.25
CA PRO A 176 9.43 6.77 -17.97
C PRO A 176 9.38 7.85 -16.89
N LEU A 177 8.23 8.00 -16.25
CA LEU A 177 7.98 8.95 -15.16
C LEU A 177 7.81 8.29 -13.80
N ALA A 178 7.25 7.09 -13.79
CA ALA A 178 7.05 6.28 -12.60
C ALA A 178 7.02 4.80 -12.96
N PHE A 179 7.41 3.94 -12.01
CA PHE A 179 7.29 2.50 -12.15
C PHE A 179 6.79 1.87 -10.86
N ALA A 180 6.20 0.67 -10.97
CA ALA A 180 5.77 -0.13 -9.84
C ALA A 180 6.00 -1.62 -10.09
N GLY A 181 6.31 -2.35 -9.01
CA GLY A 181 6.41 -3.80 -8.98
C GLY A 181 5.45 -4.38 -7.95
N ILE A 182 4.68 -5.37 -8.37
CA ILE A 182 3.58 -5.97 -7.61
C ILE A 182 3.81 -7.47 -7.49
N ALA A 183 3.90 -7.98 -6.27
CA ALA A 183 3.88 -9.42 -5.99
C ALA A 183 2.43 -9.91 -5.89
N LEU A 184 2.11 -11.01 -6.55
CA LEU A 184 0.76 -11.57 -6.63
C LEU A 184 0.64 -12.84 -5.76
N PHE A 185 -0.41 -12.88 -4.93
CA PHE A 185 -0.70 -13.97 -3.99
C PHE A 185 -2.17 -14.42 -4.10
N GLY A 186 -2.59 -14.75 -5.29
CA GLY A 186 -3.98 -15.14 -5.56
C GLY A 186 -4.96 -13.97 -5.37
N GLN A 187 -5.68 -13.93 -4.25
CA GLN A 187 -6.71 -12.90 -4.00
C GLN A 187 -6.15 -11.56 -3.49
N PHE A 188 -4.88 -11.47 -3.17
CA PHE A 188 -4.25 -10.22 -2.78
C PHE A 188 -2.91 -10.01 -3.49
N ALA A 189 -2.47 -8.78 -3.50
CA ALA A 189 -1.22 -8.37 -4.09
C ALA A 189 -0.46 -7.46 -3.12
N VAL A 190 0.85 -7.37 -3.30
CA VAL A 190 1.74 -6.52 -2.50
C VAL A 190 2.50 -5.59 -3.42
N LEU A 191 2.37 -4.30 -3.21
CA LEU A 191 3.19 -3.29 -3.85
C LEU A 191 4.54 -3.26 -3.12
N PHE A 192 5.55 -3.94 -3.67
CA PHE A 192 6.88 -4.01 -3.05
C PHE A 192 7.79 -2.85 -3.45
N THR A 193 7.52 -2.22 -4.59
CA THR A 193 8.25 -1.02 -5.04
C THR A 193 7.34 -0.12 -5.86
N MET A 194 7.47 1.18 -5.65
CA MET A 194 6.90 2.22 -6.50
C MET A 194 7.73 3.49 -6.36
N LEU A 195 8.32 3.91 -7.44
CA LEU A 195 9.10 5.14 -7.50
C LEU A 195 8.68 5.99 -8.69
N SER A 196 8.88 7.29 -8.56
CA SER A 196 8.69 8.24 -9.65
C SER A 196 9.92 9.12 -9.80
N HIS A 197 10.05 9.71 -10.96
CA HIS A 197 10.95 10.81 -11.22
C HIS A 197 10.84 11.84 -10.08
N LEU A 198 11.93 12.36 -9.57
CA LEU A 198 11.88 13.42 -8.57
C LEU A 198 11.41 14.73 -9.20
N ASP A 199 11.08 15.70 -8.36
CA ASP A 199 10.41 17.00 -8.56
C ASP A 199 10.88 17.86 -9.75
N ARG A 200 11.81 17.38 -10.55
CA ARG A 200 12.33 18.09 -11.74
C ARG A 200 11.47 17.92 -13.00
N HIS A 201 10.53 16.97 -13.00
CA HIS A 201 9.64 16.76 -14.12
C HIS A 201 8.21 17.17 -13.76
N PRO A 202 7.59 18.12 -14.47
CA PRO A 202 6.27 18.65 -14.11
C PRO A 202 5.19 17.58 -13.93
N SER A 203 5.28 16.50 -14.71
CA SER A 203 4.29 15.43 -14.73
C SER A 203 4.54 14.33 -13.69
N ALA A 204 5.69 14.30 -13.02
CA ALA A 204 6.10 13.14 -12.20
C ALA A 204 5.19 12.91 -10.99
N SER A 205 4.71 13.99 -10.34
CA SER A 205 3.80 13.88 -9.21
C SER A 205 2.44 13.31 -9.62
N TRP A 206 1.92 13.70 -10.78
CA TRP A 206 0.64 13.20 -11.30
C TRP A 206 0.78 11.81 -11.92
N ALA A 207 1.93 11.47 -12.48
CA ALA A 207 2.23 10.14 -13.01
C ALA A 207 2.09 9.05 -11.93
N ARG A 208 2.42 9.34 -10.67
CA ARG A 208 2.22 8.40 -9.56
C ARG A 208 0.74 8.07 -9.34
N TYR A 209 -0.14 9.07 -9.41
CA TYR A 209 -1.59 8.83 -9.26
C TYR A 209 -2.14 8.07 -10.46
N GLN A 210 -1.70 8.41 -11.67
CA GLN A 210 -2.10 7.73 -12.90
C GLN A 210 -1.67 6.26 -12.86
N LEU A 211 -0.40 5.99 -12.57
CA LEU A 211 0.14 4.64 -12.48
C LEU A 211 -0.60 3.81 -11.44
N HIS A 212 -0.78 4.37 -10.23
CA HIS A 212 -1.43 3.66 -9.16
C HIS A 212 -2.91 3.36 -9.45
N THR A 213 -3.62 4.31 -10.05
CA THR A 213 -5.02 4.10 -10.44
C THR A 213 -5.12 3.02 -11.51
N PHE A 214 -4.24 3.07 -12.51
CA PHE A 214 -4.19 2.05 -13.57
C PHE A 214 -3.93 0.65 -12.99
N LEU A 215 -2.88 0.49 -12.18
CA LEU A 215 -2.56 -0.83 -11.60
C LEU A 215 -3.66 -1.35 -10.66
N ALA A 216 -4.34 -0.47 -9.91
CA ALA A 216 -5.44 -0.89 -9.04
C ALA A 216 -6.63 -1.44 -9.85
N LEU A 217 -6.96 -0.79 -10.97
CA LEU A 217 -8.01 -1.24 -11.88
C LEU A 217 -7.62 -2.53 -12.63
N ASP A 218 -6.39 -2.62 -13.11
CA ASP A 218 -5.88 -3.80 -13.80
C ASP A 218 -5.90 -5.02 -12.88
N LEU A 219 -5.36 -4.90 -11.68
CA LEU A 219 -5.38 -5.97 -10.68
C LEU A 219 -6.80 -6.38 -10.28
N GLY A 220 -7.71 -5.42 -10.09
CA GLY A 220 -9.12 -5.71 -9.77
C GLY A 220 -9.80 -6.56 -10.85
N ARG A 221 -9.50 -6.33 -12.12
CA ARG A 221 -10.00 -7.13 -13.25
C ARG A 221 -9.45 -8.56 -13.29
N THR A 222 -8.28 -8.80 -12.71
CA THR A 222 -7.69 -10.14 -12.63
C THR A 222 -8.18 -10.96 -11.41
N GLY A 223 -9.11 -10.42 -10.64
CA GLY A 223 -9.69 -11.10 -9.47
C GLY A 223 -8.92 -10.87 -8.16
N VAL A 224 -7.88 -10.04 -8.17
CA VAL A 224 -7.22 -9.57 -6.94
C VAL A 224 -8.17 -8.65 -6.19
N ARG A 225 -8.38 -8.90 -4.90
CA ARG A 225 -9.33 -8.15 -4.08
C ARG A 225 -8.68 -7.07 -3.22
N HIS A 226 -7.43 -7.29 -2.83
CA HIS A 226 -6.73 -6.39 -1.91
C HIS A 226 -5.32 -6.10 -2.41
N LEU A 227 -4.92 -4.82 -2.35
CA LEU A 227 -3.55 -4.39 -2.56
C LEU A 227 -2.96 -3.90 -1.24
N LEU A 228 -1.84 -4.47 -0.83
CA LEU A 228 -1.09 -4.15 0.37
C LEU A 228 0.14 -3.33 0.01
N VAL A 229 0.48 -2.32 0.84
CA VAL A 229 1.68 -1.49 0.60
C VAL A 229 2.72 -1.66 1.70
N GLY A 230 2.33 -2.15 2.86
CA GLY A 230 3.21 -2.31 4.01
C GLY A 230 2.69 -1.62 5.27
N PRO A 231 3.54 -1.51 6.31
CA PRO A 231 3.13 -0.96 7.59
C PRO A 231 2.76 0.52 7.48
N ALA A 232 1.46 0.84 7.53
CA ALA A 232 0.95 2.20 7.39
C ALA A 232 1.55 3.20 8.39
N LEU A 233 1.87 2.74 9.60
CA LEU A 233 2.43 3.57 10.66
C LEU A 233 3.88 4.01 10.41
N ARG A 234 4.61 3.32 9.54
CA ARG A 234 6.01 3.63 9.23
C ARG A 234 6.20 4.52 8.01
N GLU A 235 5.13 4.76 7.29
CA GLU A 235 5.15 5.61 6.10
C GLU A 235 5.40 7.07 6.46
N THR A 236 6.03 7.79 5.54
CA THR A 236 6.19 9.25 5.66
C THR A 236 4.84 9.94 5.57
N PRO A 237 4.67 11.16 6.14
CA PRO A 237 3.41 11.90 6.03
C PRO A 237 2.94 12.10 4.58
N GLY A 238 3.87 12.33 3.64
CA GLY A 238 3.56 12.44 2.22
C GLY A 238 3.00 11.14 1.62
N ASN A 239 3.59 9.99 1.97
CA ASN A 239 3.08 8.69 1.54
C ASN A 239 1.73 8.36 2.20
N GLN A 240 1.54 8.69 3.48
CA GLN A 240 0.26 8.53 4.16
C GLN A 240 -0.84 9.34 3.48
N TYR A 241 -0.55 10.59 3.11
CA TYR A 241 -1.49 11.45 2.37
C TYR A 241 -1.80 10.87 0.98
N PHE A 242 -0.77 10.41 0.25
CA PHE A 242 -0.93 9.75 -1.04
C PHE A 242 -1.82 8.50 -0.93
N GLN A 243 -1.55 7.63 0.04
CA GLN A 243 -2.35 6.43 0.30
C GLN A 243 -3.80 6.78 0.67
N HIS A 244 -4.00 7.81 1.49
CA HIS A 244 -5.34 8.29 1.86
C HIS A 244 -6.15 8.73 0.63
N LEU A 245 -5.57 9.52 -0.28
CA LEU A 245 -6.22 9.95 -1.51
C LEU A 245 -6.59 8.77 -2.42
N LEU A 246 -5.75 7.76 -2.49
CA LEU A 246 -6.00 6.53 -3.24
C LEU A 246 -7.06 5.63 -2.60
N GLY A 247 -7.42 5.86 -1.33
CA GLY A 247 -8.46 5.13 -0.62
C GLY A 247 -7.95 3.95 0.21
N TYR A 248 -6.66 3.89 0.47
CA TYR A 248 -6.12 2.94 1.43
C TYR A 248 -6.73 3.14 2.82
N ARG A 249 -6.87 2.05 3.53
CA ARG A 249 -7.31 2.03 4.93
C ARG A 249 -6.33 1.26 5.77
N VAL A 250 -6.19 1.68 7.03
CA VAL A 250 -5.33 0.97 7.97
C VAL A 250 -6.09 -0.20 8.54
N ARG A 251 -5.58 -1.41 8.36
CA ARG A 251 -6.21 -2.66 8.79
C ARG A 251 -5.21 -3.64 9.38
N ASN A 252 -5.70 -4.54 10.21
CA ASN A 252 -4.94 -5.71 10.62
C ASN A 252 -5.13 -6.83 9.59
N LEU A 253 -4.15 -7.73 9.50
CA LEU A 253 -4.22 -8.89 8.61
C LEU A 253 -4.33 -10.17 9.43
N HIS A 254 -5.22 -11.04 9.01
CA HIS A 254 -5.22 -12.44 9.39
C HIS A 254 -4.84 -13.28 8.17
N ILE A 255 -3.71 -13.97 8.24
CA ILE A 255 -3.15 -14.73 7.12
C ILE A 255 -3.31 -16.21 7.42
N GLU A 256 -4.15 -16.88 6.65
CA GLU A 256 -4.32 -18.32 6.65
C GLU A 256 -3.43 -18.93 5.58
N VAL A 257 -2.49 -19.79 5.99
CA VAL A 257 -1.60 -20.49 5.07
C VAL A 257 -2.22 -21.82 4.70
N THR A 258 -2.58 -21.98 3.43
CA THR A 258 -3.10 -23.24 2.92
C THR A 258 -1.94 -24.13 2.44
N LYS A 259 -2.01 -25.43 2.74
CA LYS A 259 -1.06 -26.41 2.20
C LYS A 259 -1.30 -26.54 0.70
N SER A 260 -0.22 -26.54 -0.09
CA SER A 260 -0.27 -26.90 -1.50
C SER A 260 -0.69 -28.38 -1.59
N GLY A 261 -1.92 -28.64 -1.97
CA GLY A 261 -2.34 -29.99 -2.13
C GLY A 261 -3.85 -30.11 -2.27
N THR A 262 -4.27 -30.56 -3.43
CA THR A 262 -5.58 -30.94 -3.92
C THR A 262 -6.45 -29.78 -4.43
N ALA A 263 -6.28 -29.55 -5.74
CA ALA A 263 -7.39 -29.15 -6.60
C ALA A 263 -8.28 -30.36 -6.82
#